data_a77a72f6bce89dc5f59b4c20a5d310fa
#
_entry.id   a77a72f6bce89dc5f59b4c20a5d310fa
#
_cell.length_a   1.000
_cell.length_b   1.000
_cell.length_c   1.000
_cell.angle_alpha   90.00
_cell.angle_beta   90.00
_cell.angle_gamma   90.00
#
_symmetry.space_group_name_H-M   'P 1'
#
loop_
_entity.id
_entity.type
_entity.pdbx_description
1 polymer ?
#
loop_
_entity_poly.entity_id
_entity_poly.type
_entity_poly.pdbx_seq_one_letter_code
_entity_poly.pdbx_strand_id
1 'polypeptide(L)'
;MEMYHNYYSSRQNLNSHHNVGQYNSMIGNLNNDISKHGVHTIPKGDCAGCDKPIIGQVVIALGKMWHPEHYVCCHCGEELGQRIFFERAGKAYCEHDYHELFSPRCAACQGPIKDRCVTAMGKTFHTEHFVCVECKGDFGVDGYHEKDGMPYCKTDFFRLYGPKCKGCKNPIQQNFITALGTHWHPGCFVCQDCSMPFTHGSFFDFNGIPFCEQHYHHHKGSLCNVCNGPILGRCVSAMGVKFHPEHFCCSYCNKQLSKGTFKEADEHFEKMCPCNVTYFDENEEYM
;
A
#
# COMPACT_ATOMS: atom_id res chain seq x y z
N MET A 1 -14.04 -9.31 -3.19
CA MET A 1 -12.59 -9.65 -3.17
C MET A 1 -12.01 -9.12 -4.45
N GLU A 2 -11.74 -7.82 -4.49
CA GLU A 2 -11.16 -7.17 -5.67
C GLU A 2 -9.70 -7.59 -5.77
N MET A 3 -9.36 -8.19 -6.91
CA MET A 3 -7.99 -8.59 -7.21
C MET A 3 -7.13 -7.34 -7.38
N TYR A 4 -6.11 -7.23 -6.55
CA TYR A 4 -5.10 -6.20 -6.66
C TYR A 4 -4.26 -6.45 -7.92
N HIS A 5 -4.50 -5.68 -8.96
CA HIS A 5 -3.64 -5.68 -10.13
C HIS A 5 -2.38 -4.86 -9.84
N ASN A 6 -1.27 -5.56 -9.69
CA ASN A 6 0.06 -4.94 -9.77
C ASN A 6 0.33 -4.59 -11.23
N TYR A 7 0.09 -3.35 -11.63
CA TYR A 7 0.53 -2.86 -12.93
C TYR A 7 1.97 -2.39 -12.82
N TYR A 8 2.86 -3.11 -13.49
CA TYR A 8 4.20 -2.62 -13.79
C TYR A 8 4.06 -1.36 -14.66
N SER A 9 4.53 -0.23 -14.15
CA SER A 9 4.64 1.01 -14.89
C SER A 9 5.63 0.82 -16.04
N SER A 10 5.13 0.74 -17.27
CA SER A 10 5.99 0.76 -18.44
C SER A 10 6.57 2.16 -18.60
N ARG A 11 7.87 2.30 -18.33
CA ARG A 11 8.63 3.52 -18.65
C ARG A 11 8.77 3.59 -20.17
N GLN A 12 7.94 4.41 -20.80
CA GLN A 12 8.06 4.65 -22.24
C GLN A 12 9.02 5.80 -22.51
N ASN A 13 9.92 5.57 -23.44
CA ASN A 13 10.84 6.59 -23.94
C ASN A 13 10.12 7.32 -25.10
N LEU A 14 9.79 8.59 -24.92
CA LEU A 14 9.13 9.42 -25.95
C LEU A 14 10.03 9.72 -27.18
N ASN A 15 11.26 9.19 -27.19
CA ASN A 15 12.23 9.44 -28.29
C ASN A 15 11.92 8.69 -29.60
N SER A 16 10.76 8.09 -29.78
CA SER A 16 10.37 7.51 -31.05
C SER A 16 9.70 8.55 -31.96
N HIS A 17 10.45 9.03 -32.96
CA HIS A 17 9.99 9.78 -34.12
C HIS A 17 9.63 11.27 -33.97
N HIS A 18 10.49 12.03 -33.32
CA HIS A 18 10.51 13.46 -33.58
C HIS A 18 11.68 13.77 -34.51
N ASN A 19 11.37 14.18 -35.75
CA ASN A 19 12.37 14.77 -36.65
C ASN A 19 12.85 16.07 -36.03
N VAL A 20 13.94 16.00 -35.28
CA VAL A 20 14.70 17.20 -34.86
C VAL A 20 15.50 17.61 -36.08
N GLY A 21 15.04 18.65 -36.78
CA GLY A 21 15.80 19.24 -37.87
C GLY A 21 17.09 19.84 -37.30
N GLN A 22 18.24 19.30 -37.65
CA GLN A 22 19.52 19.96 -37.41
C GLN A 22 19.75 21.01 -38.50
N TYR A 23 20.03 22.19 -38.04
CA TYR A 23 20.36 23.33 -38.88
C TYR A 23 21.78 23.21 -39.40
N ASN A 24 21.93 22.98 -40.70
CA ASN A 24 23.22 23.16 -41.39
C ASN A 24 23.32 24.59 -41.90
N SER A 25 23.86 25.48 -41.09
CA SER A 25 24.25 26.80 -41.57
C SER A 25 25.55 26.68 -42.37
N MET A 26 25.46 26.68 -43.67
CA MET A 26 26.60 27.05 -44.49
C MET A 26 26.79 28.56 -44.35
N ILE A 27 27.50 28.99 -43.30
CA ILE A 27 28.08 30.33 -43.23
C ILE A 27 29.27 30.32 -44.20
N GLY A 28 29.01 30.67 -45.42
CA GLY A 28 30.06 31.07 -46.33
C GLY A 28 30.64 32.41 -45.78
N ASN A 29 31.76 32.34 -45.07
CA ASN A 29 32.57 33.51 -44.77
C ASN A 29 33.08 34.11 -46.11
N LEU A 30 32.29 34.99 -46.67
CA LEU A 30 32.68 35.92 -47.75
C LEU A 30 32.49 37.34 -47.26
N ASN A 31 32.93 37.63 -46.09
CA ASN A 31 33.15 39.01 -45.67
C ASN A 31 34.65 39.30 -45.81
N ASN A 32 35.05 39.94 -46.81
CA ASN A 32 36.04 41.05 -46.80
C ASN A 32 36.61 41.48 -48.16
N ASP A 33 36.10 41.00 -49.30
CA ASP A 33 36.71 41.48 -50.57
C ASP A 33 35.71 42.10 -51.60
N ILE A 34 34.54 42.55 -51.17
CA ILE A 34 33.53 43.10 -52.12
C ILE A 34 33.42 44.63 -52.03
N SER A 35 34.48 45.32 -51.69
CA SER A 35 34.41 46.77 -51.66
C SER A 35 34.99 47.46 -52.95
N LYS A 36 35.42 46.74 -53.95
CA LYS A 36 36.09 47.37 -55.10
C LYS A 36 35.69 46.95 -56.48
N HIS A 37 34.85 45.96 -56.72
CA HIS A 37 34.38 45.64 -58.06
C HIS A 37 32.90 45.28 -58.00
N GLY A 38 32.05 45.90 -58.89
CA GLY A 38 30.63 45.67 -58.97
C GLY A 38 30.30 44.17 -59.22
N VAL A 39 30.28 43.40 -58.15
CA VAL A 39 29.88 42.02 -58.21
C VAL A 39 28.35 41.97 -58.13
N HIS A 40 27.74 41.55 -59.22
CA HIS A 40 26.36 41.10 -59.22
C HIS A 40 26.26 39.94 -58.23
N THR A 41 25.71 40.17 -57.05
CA THR A 41 25.39 39.12 -56.10
C THR A 41 24.36 38.21 -56.73
N ILE A 42 24.78 36.98 -57.07
CA ILE A 42 23.87 35.96 -57.64
C ILE A 42 22.91 35.52 -56.54
N PRO A 43 21.57 35.61 -56.75
CA PRO A 43 20.59 35.14 -55.80
C PRO A 43 20.82 33.65 -55.53
N LYS A 44 20.73 33.26 -54.27
CA LYS A 44 20.93 31.84 -53.83
C LYS A 44 19.66 31.00 -54.09
N GLY A 45 18.54 31.65 -54.39
CA GLY A 45 17.22 31.07 -54.64
C GLY A 45 16.13 31.96 -54.08
N ASP A 46 14.86 31.55 -54.19
CA ASP A 46 13.72 32.32 -53.70
C ASP A 46 13.33 31.89 -52.28
N CYS A 47 12.96 32.87 -51.46
CA CYS A 47 12.54 32.66 -50.10
C CYS A 47 11.11 32.06 -50.03
N ALA A 48 10.93 30.96 -49.37
CA ALA A 48 9.62 30.31 -49.23
C ALA A 48 8.60 31.11 -48.38
N GLY A 49 9.05 32.16 -47.69
CA GLY A 49 8.16 33.01 -46.90
C GLY A 49 7.65 34.26 -47.64
N CYS A 50 8.40 34.74 -48.65
CA CYS A 50 8.04 36.00 -49.34
C CYS A 50 8.21 35.95 -50.86
N ASP A 51 8.63 34.80 -51.41
CA ASP A 51 8.84 34.56 -52.86
C ASP A 51 9.82 35.52 -53.52
N LYS A 52 10.69 36.18 -52.73
CA LYS A 52 11.73 37.09 -53.24
C LYS A 52 13.10 36.41 -53.22
N PRO A 53 13.98 36.82 -54.14
CA PRO A 53 15.33 36.27 -54.22
C PRO A 53 16.15 36.55 -52.95
N ILE A 54 16.86 35.53 -52.45
CA ILE A 54 17.71 35.65 -51.26
C ILE A 54 19.09 36.09 -51.67
N ILE A 55 19.46 37.27 -51.19
CA ILE A 55 20.81 37.85 -51.33
C ILE A 55 21.43 37.89 -49.94
N GLY A 56 22.61 37.24 -49.75
CA GLY A 56 23.28 37.22 -48.44
C GLY A 56 23.07 35.92 -47.69
N GLN A 57 22.69 36.01 -46.41
CA GLN A 57 22.45 34.84 -45.56
C GLN A 57 21.21 34.06 -45.95
N VAL A 58 21.25 32.77 -45.95
CA VAL A 58 20.13 31.89 -46.27
C VAL A 58 19.95 30.84 -45.18
N VAL A 59 18.75 30.58 -44.77
CA VAL A 59 18.35 29.46 -43.94
C VAL A 59 17.80 28.36 -44.85
N ILE A 60 18.35 27.15 -44.77
CA ILE A 60 17.85 25.97 -45.46
C ILE A 60 17.17 25.08 -44.45
N ALA A 61 15.87 25.01 -44.51
CA ALA A 61 15.08 24.21 -43.57
C ALA A 61 13.80 23.71 -44.23
N LEU A 62 13.30 22.55 -43.80
CA LEU A 62 12.06 21.94 -44.37
C LEU A 62 12.14 21.72 -45.87
N GLY A 63 13.33 21.48 -46.41
CA GLY A 63 13.56 21.32 -47.87
C GLY A 63 13.39 22.62 -48.68
N LYS A 64 13.35 23.80 -48.05
CA LYS A 64 13.16 25.11 -48.64
C LYS A 64 14.22 26.09 -48.18
N MET A 65 14.34 27.23 -48.92
CA MET A 65 15.22 28.33 -48.57
C MET A 65 14.40 29.50 -48.01
N TRP A 66 15.00 30.20 -47.06
CA TRP A 66 14.33 31.27 -46.32
C TRP A 66 15.31 32.43 -46.08
N HIS A 67 14.82 33.67 -46.07
CA HIS A 67 15.53 34.72 -45.38
C HIS A 67 15.57 34.43 -43.89
N PRO A 68 16.63 34.76 -43.16
CA PRO A 68 16.72 34.50 -41.71
C PRO A 68 15.49 35.00 -40.93
N GLU A 69 15.06 36.21 -41.22
CA GLU A 69 13.90 36.89 -40.61
C GLU A 69 12.53 36.29 -40.99
N HIS A 70 12.49 35.48 -42.06
CA HIS A 70 11.26 34.78 -42.48
C HIS A 70 11.19 33.35 -41.99
N TYR A 71 12.28 32.83 -41.43
CA TYR A 71 12.26 31.51 -40.79
C TYR A 71 11.90 31.62 -39.32
N VAL A 72 10.59 31.71 -39.06
CA VAL A 72 10.04 31.99 -37.74
C VAL A 72 9.19 30.83 -37.22
N CYS A 73 8.99 30.79 -35.92
CA CYS A 73 8.05 29.87 -35.29
C CYS A 73 6.61 30.17 -35.79
N CYS A 74 5.92 29.16 -36.26
CA CYS A 74 4.55 29.30 -36.78
C CYS A 74 3.55 29.75 -35.69
N HIS A 75 3.86 29.65 -34.42
CA HIS A 75 2.98 29.99 -33.31
C HIS A 75 3.28 31.38 -32.73
N CYS A 76 4.49 31.62 -32.26
CA CYS A 76 4.87 32.87 -31.61
C CYS A 76 5.50 33.91 -32.55
N GLY A 77 5.90 33.51 -33.77
CA GLY A 77 6.57 34.43 -34.71
C GLY A 77 8.05 34.71 -34.38
N GLU A 78 8.63 34.10 -33.35
CA GLU A 78 10.02 34.29 -32.98
C GLU A 78 10.94 33.66 -34.02
N GLU A 79 12.03 34.37 -34.38
CA GLU A 79 13.01 33.84 -35.32
C GLU A 79 13.67 32.58 -34.81
N LEU A 80 13.66 31.53 -35.61
CA LEU A 80 14.23 30.25 -35.27
C LEU A 80 15.76 30.22 -35.46
N GLY A 81 16.27 31.00 -36.42
CA GLY A 81 17.67 31.24 -36.62
C GLY A 81 18.53 29.99 -36.53
N GLN A 82 19.47 29.95 -35.60
CA GLN A 82 20.32 28.80 -35.30
C GLN A 82 19.84 27.95 -34.14
N ARG A 83 18.62 28.17 -33.65
CA ARG A 83 18.02 27.46 -32.54
C ARG A 83 17.49 26.09 -32.99
N ILE A 84 17.32 25.19 -32.02
CA ILE A 84 16.63 23.93 -32.24
C ILE A 84 15.17 24.23 -32.57
N PHE A 85 14.67 23.65 -33.64
CA PHE A 85 13.26 23.72 -34.02
C PHE A 85 12.67 22.34 -34.21
N PHE A 86 11.35 22.27 -34.13
CA PHE A 86 10.59 21.06 -34.34
C PHE A 86 9.67 21.24 -35.52
N GLU A 87 9.58 20.22 -36.35
CA GLU A 87 8.65 20.22 -37.50
C GLU A 87 7.38 19.43 -37.15
N ARG A 88 6.25 20.00 -37.52
CA ARG A 88 5.00 19.26 -37.53
C ARG A 88 4.10 19.77 -38.67
N ALA A 89 3.63 18.82 -39.52
CA ALA A 89 2.79 19.11 -40.67
C ALA A 89 3.35 20.21 -41.61
N GLY A 90 4.67 20.16 -41.87
CA GLY A 90 5.34 21.13 -42.75
C GLY A 90 5.55 22.53 -42.16
N LYS A 91 5.30 22.71 -40.85
CA LYS A 91 5.46 23.98 -40.14
C LYS A 91 6.56 23.85 -39.09
N ALA A 92 7.33 24.94 -38.91
CA ALA A 92 8.38 25.00 -37.93
C ALA A 92 7.87 25.65 -36.62
N TYR A 93 8.28 25.10 -35.49
CA TYR A 93 7.95 25.59 -34.16
C TYR A 93 9.22 25.71 -33.32
N CYS A 94 9.28 26.71 -32.46
CA CYS A 94 10.30 26.73 -31.40
C CYS A 94 10.06 25.57 -30.39
N GLU A 95 11.08 25.22 -29.63
CA GLU A 95 10.97 24.13 -28.64
C GLU A 95 9.84 24.36 -27.65
N HIS A 96 9.72 25.58 -27.13
CA HIS A 96 8.68 25.92 -26.18
C HIS A 96 7.27 25.68 -26.75
N ASP A 97 6.96 26.27 -27.89
CA ASP A 97 5.62 26.17 -28.48
C ASP A 97 5.30 24.77 -28.98
N TYR A 98 6.31 24.05 -29.50
CA TYR A 98 6.11 22.64 -29.86
C TYR A 98 5.66 21.79 -28.67
N HIS A 99 6.36 21.90 -27.58
CA HIS A 99 6.03 21.12 -26.38
C HIS A 99 4.73 21.58 -25.73
N GLU A 100 4.46 22.87 -25.69
CA GLU A 100 3.20 23.40 -25.17
C GLU A 100 1.99 22.95 -25.98
N LEU A 101 2.12 22.87 -27.30
CA LEU A 101 1.00 22.52 -28.18
C LEU A 101 0.82 21.01 -28.37
N PHE A 102 1.90 20.24 -28.37
CA PHE A 102 1.87 18.87 -28.90
C PHE A 102 2.37 17.78 -27.94
N SER A 103 3.14 18.12 -26.91
CA SER A 103 3.60 17.11 -25.95
C SER A 103 2.49 16.66 -25.02
N PRO A 104 2.53 15.40 -24.56
CA PRO A 104 1.58 14.92 -23.56
C PRO A 104 1.69 15.76 -22.30
N ARG A 105 0.57 15.92 -21.60
CA ARG A 105 0.50 16.69 -20.34
C ARG A 105 0.65 15.80 -19.14
N CYS A 106 1.46 16.24 -18.18
CA CYS A 106 1.56 15.59 -16.89
C CYS A 106 0.28 15.77 -16.08
N ALA A 107 -0.31 14.68 -15.62
CA ALA A 107 -1.56 14.75 -14.85
C ALA A 107 -1.41 15.43 -13.47
N ALA A 108 -0.19 15.51 -12.94
CA ALA A 108 0.08 16.14 -11.66
C ALA A 108 0.27 17.67 -11.77
N CYS A 109 1.09 18.15 -12.73
CA CYS A 109 1.42 19.56 -12.84
C CYS A 109 0.83 20.25 -14.07
N GLN A 110 0.17 19.51 -14.97
CA GLN A 110 -0.38 19.99 -16.25
C GLN A 110 0.66 20.53 -17.24
N GLY A 111 1.94 20.52 -16.89
CA GLY A 111 3.03 20.92 -17.77
C GLY A 111 3.29 19.90 -18.88
N PRO A 112 3.93 20.34 -20.00
CA PRO A 112 4.28 19.44 -21.10
C PRO A 112 5.41 18.49 -20.68
N ILE A 113 5.31 17.24 -21.10
CA ILE A 113 6.34 16.24 -20.85
C ILE A 113 7.27 16.21 -22.06
N LYS A 114 8.51 16.62 -21.86
CA LYS A 114 9.50 16.74 -22.92
C LYS A 114 10.31 15.47 -23.14
N ASP A 115 10.56 14.71 -22.08
CA ASP A 115 11.44 13.56 -22.09
C ASP A 115 10.71 12.25 -21.72
N ARG A 116 11.21 11.56 -20.70
CA ARG A 116 10.63 10.31 -20.22
C ARG A 116 9.36 10.55 -19.43
N CYS A 117 8.38 9.71 -19.67
CA CYS A 117 7.14 9.74 -18.90
C CYS A 117 6.81 8.37 -18.30
N VAL A 118 5.99 8.41 -17.28
CA VAL A 118 5.33 7.24 -16.72
C VAL A 118 3.88 7.28 -17.15
N THR A 119 3.39 6.18 -17.72
CA THR A 119 1.95 6.03 -18.02
C THR A 119 1.34 5.09 -16.98
N ALA A 120 0.39 5.59 -16.22
CA ALA A 120 -0.31 4.84 -15.19
C ALA A 120 -1.75 5.35 -15.04
N MET A 121 -2.68 4.49 -14.70
CA MET A 121 -4.10 4.84 -14.48
C MET A 121 -4.72 5.60 -15.69
N GLY A 122 -4.30 5.26 -16.91
CA GLY A 122 -4.75 5.95 -18.14
C GLY A 122 -4.24 7.39 -18.29
N LYS A 123 -3.28 7.83 -17.49
CA LYS A 123 -2.71 9.18 -17.49
C LYS A 123 -1.20 9.13 -17.65
N THR A 124 -0.61 10.27 -18.07
CA THR A 124 0.84 10.43 -18.19
C THR A 124 1.37 11.36 -17.09
N PHE A 125 2.59 11.09 -16.62
CA PHE A 125 3.24 11.84 -15.56
C PHE A 125 4.72 12.05 -15.89
N HIS A 126 5.29 13.17 -15.47
CA HIS A 126 6.75 13.24 -15.34
C HIS A 126 7.22 12.14 -14.36
N THR A 127 8.41 11.62 -14.55
CA THR A 127 8.96 10.56 -13.69
C THR A 127 9.02 10.96 -12.22
N GLU A 128 9.38 12.21 -11.95
CA GLU A 128 9.44 12.80 -10.60
C GLU A 128 8.08 13.16 -10.01
N HIS A 129 7.04 13.23 -10.84
CA HIS A 129 5.68 13.51 -10.37
C HIS A 129 4.83 12.28 -10.16
N PHE A 130 5.34 11.11 -10.54
CA PHE A 130 4.68 9.84 -10.27
C PHE A 130 5.13 9.25 -8.94
N VAL A 131 4.57 9.78 -7.86
CA VAL A 131 4.91 9.46 -6.47
C VAL A 131 3.65 9.14 -5.66
N CYS A 132 3.83 8.51 -4.52
CA CYS A 132 2.73 8.24 -3.59
C CYS A 132 2.03 9.55 -3.21
N VAL A 133 0.71 9.57 -3.31
CA VAL A 133 -0.08 10.78 -3.00
C VAL A 133 0.01 11.17 -1.53
N GLU A 134 0.25 10.20 -0.66
CA GLU A 134 0.30 10.38 0.80
C GLU A 134 1.69 10.81 1.29
N CYS A 135 2.71 9.97 1.10
CA CYS A 135 4.05 10.23 1.62
C CYS A 135 4.98 10.96 0.63
N LYS A 136 4.56 11.17 -0.62
CA LYS A 136 5.35 11.77 -1.71
C LYS A 136 6.63 10.99 -2.06
N GLY A 137 6.78 9.78 -1.55
CA GLY A 137 7.90 8.89 -1.87
C GLY A 137 7.67 8.06 -3.13
N ASP A 138 8.75 7.52 -3.67
CA ASP A 138 8.73 6.62 -4.82
C ASP A 138 8.07 5.27 -4.48
N PHE A 139 7.56 4.59 -5.49
CA PHE A 139 6.88 3.30 -5.31
C PHE A 139 7.82 2.11 -5.13
N GLY A 140 9.09 2.25 -5.43
CA GLY A 140 10.08 1.18 -5.33
C GLY A 140 9.76 -0.02 -6.22
N VAL A 141 10.26 -1.19 -5.81
CA VAL A 141 10.09 -2.46 -6.54
C VAL A 141 8.69 -3.08 -6.40
N ASP A 142 7.98 -2.74 -5.34
CA ASP A 142 6.62 -3.24 -5.08
C ASP A 142 5.55 -2.58 -5.98
N GLY A 143 5.93 -1.53 -6.73
CA GLY A 143 5.00 -0.78 -7.56
C GLY A 143 4.02 0.08 -6.74
N TYR A 144 2.88 0.40 -7.33
CA TYR A 144 1.88 1.23 -6.69
C TYR A 144 0.53 0.49 -6.58
N HIS A 145 -0.29 0.95 -5.65
CA HIS A 145 -1.70 0.57 -5.52
C HIS A 145 -2.57 1.76 -5.88
N GLU A 146 -3.62 1.49 -6.64
CA GLU A 146 -4.58 2.52 -7.04
C GLU A 146 -5.81 2.52 -6.12
N LYS A 147 -6.23 3.71 -5.71
CA LYS A 147 -7.52 3.92 -5.05
C LYS A 147 -8.09 5.27 -5.47
N ASP A 148 -9.30 5.25 -6.04
CA ASP A 148 -10.02 6.44 -6.51
C ASP A 148 -9.20 7.29 -7.51
N GLY A 149 -8.47 6.61 -8.43
CA GLY A 149 -7.63 7.27 -9.44
C GLY A 149 -6.36 7.93 -8.90
N MET A 150 -5.96 7.58 -7.66
CA MET A 150 -4.76 8.08 -6.98
C MET A 150 -3.77 6.95 -6.68
N PRO A 151 -2.45 7.17 -6.87
CA PRO A 151 -1.43 6.18 -6.62
C PRO A 151 -0.93 6.25 -5.18
N TYR A 152 -0.86 5.11 -4.52
CA TYR A 152 -0.33 4.93 -3.17
C TYR A 152 0.81 3.93 -3.16
N CYS A 153 1.82 4.14 -2.32
CA CYS A 153 2.78 3.09 -2.01
C CYS A 153 2.11 1.98 -1.18
N LYS A 154 2.67 0.79 -1.19
CA LYS A 154 2.14 -0.37 -0.46
C LYS A 154 1.85 -0.07 1.01
N THR A 155 2.80 0.55 1.68
CA THR A 155 2.68 0.88 3.12
C THR A 155 1.49 1.80 3.40
N ASP A 156 1.37 2.91 2.65
CA ASP A 156 0.29 3.87 2.86
C ASP A 156 -1.06 3.32 2.43
N PHE A 157 -1.09 2.55 1.34
CA PHE A 157 -2.32 1.90 0.89
C PHE A 157 -2.89 0.98 1.97
N PHE A 158 -2.07 0.07 2.52
CA PHE A 158 -2.54 -0.83 3.57
C PHE A 158 -2.80 -0.12 4.90
N ARG A 159 -2.05 0.93 5.21
CA ARG A 159 -2.31 1.77 6.40
C ARG A 159 -3.69 2.43 6.35
N LEU A 160 -4.08 2.95 5.18
CA LEU A 160 -5.33 3.69 4.99
C LEU A 160 -6.52 2.77 4.69
N TYR A 161 -6.34 1.78 3.82
CA TYR A 161 -7.43 0.99 3.24
C TYR A 161 -7.35 -0.51 3.54
N GLY A 162 -6.21 -0.98 4.05
CA GLY A 162 -6.03 -2.39 4.38
C GLY A 162 -6.86 -2.85 5.57
N PRO A 163 -7.18 -4.15 5.65
CA PRO A 163 -7.84 -4.73 6.80
C PRO A 163 -6.98 -4.54 8.06
N LYS A 164 -7.61 -4.24 9.19
CA LYS A 164 -6.93 -4.06 10.47
C LYS A 164 -7.00 -5.32 11.31
N CYS A 165 -5.88 -5.69 11.88
CA CYS A 165 -5.82 -6.80 12.81
C CYS A 165 -6.64 -6.51 14.08
N LYS A 166 -7.52 -7.43 14.46
CA LYS A 166 -8.35 -7.28 15.68
C LYS A 166 -7.49 -7.22 16.96
N GLY A 167 -6.36 -7.96 16.97
CA GLY A 167 -5.46 -8.00 18.14
C GLY A 167 -4.65 -6.71 18.31
N CYS A 168 -3.79 -6.38 17.35
CA CYS A 168 -2.87 -5.25 17.48
C CYS A 168 -3.36 -3.94 16.85
N LYS A 169 -4.50 -3.93 16.16
CA LYS A 169 -5.09 -2.80 15.42
C LYS A 169 -4.27 -2.28 14.24
N ASN A 170 -3.10 -2.85 13.98
CA ASN A 170 -2.26 -2.48 12.84
C ASN A 170 -2.81 -3.04 11.53
N PRO A 171 -2.51 -2.40 10.39
CA PRO A 171 -2.94 -2.88 9.08
C PRO A 171 -2.28 -4.22 8.74
N ILE A 172 -3.01 -5.07 8.04
CA ILE A 172 -2.54 -6.37 7.57
C ILE A 172 -2.14 -6.23 6.11
N GLN A 173 -0.87 -6.42 5.81
CA GLN A 173 -0.32 -6.27 4.46
C GLN A 173 -0.20 -7.60 3.69
N GLN A 174 -0.14 -8.71 4.38
CA GLN A 174 0.06 -10.05 3.81
C GLN A 174 -0.82 -11.08 4.53
N ASN A 175 -0.34 -12.30 4.69
CA ASN A 175 -1.07 -13.41 5.28
C ASN A 175 -1.85 -13.03 6.54
N PHE A 176 -3.10 -13.45 6.59
CA PHE A 176 -3.97 -13.21 7.74
C PHE A 176 -4.83 -14.43 8.04
N ILE A 177 -5.27 -14.51 9.28
CA ILE A 177 -6.26 -15.49 9.74
C ILE A 177 -7.61 -14.77 9.82
N THR A 178 -8.64 -15.39 9.22
CA THR A 178 -10.03 -14.93 9.38
C THR A 178 -10.68 -15.80 10.44
N ALA A 179 -10.99 -15.20 11.57
CA ALA A 179 -11.66 -15.86 12.67
C ALA A 179 -12.55 -14.87 13.44
N LEU A 180 -13.63 -15.35 14.03
CA LEU A 180 -14.57 -14.53 14.80
C LEU A 180 -15.10 -13.32 14.00
N GLY A 181 -15.33 -13.50 12.69
CA GLY A 181 -15.82 -12.45 11.79
C GLY A 181 -14.84 -11.31 11.53
N THR A 182 -13.56 -11.46 11.94
CA THR A 182 -12.54 -10.42 11.80
C THR A 182 -11.21 -10.99 11.30
N HIS A 183 -10.25 -10.10 10.98
CA HIS A 183 -8.94 -10.48 10.48
C HIS A 183 -7.87 -10.30 11.56
N TRP A 184 -6.88 -11.17 11.54
CA TRP A 184 -5.80 -11.24 12.52
C TRP A 184 -4.48 -11.50 11.82
N HIS A 185 -3.40 -10.88 12.28
CA HIS A 185 -2.08 -11.39 11.91
C HIS A 185 -1.90 -12.80 12.49
N PRO A 186 -1.16 -13.70 11.82
CA PRO A 186 -0.91 -15.05 12.36
C PRO A 186 -0.34 -15.05 13.78
N GLY A 187 0.57 -14.13 14.09
CA GLY A 187 1.16 -14.00 15.42
C GLY A 187 0.28 -13.27 16.44
N CYS A 188 -0.86 -12.68 16.02
CA CYS A 188 -1.80 -12.01 16.92
C CYS A 188 -3.02 -12.87 17.26
N PHE A 189 -3.21 -13.98 16.54
CA PHE A 189 -4.29 -14.91 16.81
C PHE A 189 -3.86 -15.92 17.84
N VAL A 190 -3.88 -15.52 19.10
CA VAL A 190 -3.40 -16.27 20.26
C VAL A 190 -4.42 -16.21 21.40
N CYS A 191 -4.31 -17.09 22.38
CA CYS A 191 -5.14 -17.01 23.57
C CYS A 191 -4.95 -15.67 24.28
N GLN A 192 -6.04 -15.01 24.61
CA GLN A 192 -6.00 -13.66 25.21
C GLN A 192 -5.34 -13.63 26.59
N ASP A 193 -5.44 -14.71 27.37
CA ASP A 193 -4.90 -14.76 28.72
C ASP A 193 -3.43 -15.18 28.76
N CYS A 194 -3.06 -16.27 28.07
CA CYS A 194 -1.69 -16.79 28.14
C CYS A 194 -0.83 -16.42 26.92
N SER A 195 -1.38 -15.76 25.93
CA SER A 195 -0.69 -15.38 24.67
C SER A 195 -0.06 -16.58 23.91
N MET A 196 -0.42 -17.80 24.24
CA MET A 196 0.04 -18.98 23.53
C MET A 196 -0.72 -19.16 22.21
N PRO A 197 -0.03 -19.54 21.13
CA PRO A 197 -0.69 -19.86 19.88
C PRO A 197 -1.59 -21.10 20.06
N PHE A 198 -2.64 -21.17 19.23
CA PHE A 198 -3.56 -22.30 19.26
C PHE A 198 -2.92 -23.50 18.59
N THR A 199 -2.54 -24.48 19.41
CA THR A 199 -2.03 -25.75 18.92
C THR A 199 -3.14 -26.49 18.17
N HIS A 200 -2.81 -27.10 17.03
CA HIS A 200 -3.74 -27.83 16.18
C HIS A 200 -4.92 -26.98 15.62
N GLY A 201 -4.83 -25.64 15.69
CA GLY A 201 -5.85 -24.75 15.14
C GLY A 201 -7.15 -24.66 15.93
N SER A 202 -7.23 -25.30 17.12
CA SER A 202 -8.44 -25.28 17.94
C SER A 202 -8.42 -24.10 18.91
N PHE A 203 -9.46 -23.29 18.86
CA PHE A 203 -9.70 -22.20 19.80
C PHE A 203 -11.17 -22.19 20.23
N PHE A 204 -11.43 -21.54 21.35
CA PHE A 204 -12.77 -21.37 21.89
C PHE A 204 -13.16 -19.90 21.90
N ASP A 205 -14.37 -19.60 21.44
CA ASP A 205 -14.91 -18.25 21.44
C ASP A 205 -15.62 -17.97 22.77
N PHE A 206 -15.22 -16.89 23.41
CA PHE A 206 -15.94 -16.33 24.54
C PHE A 206 -16.11 -14.82 24.33
N ASN A 207 -17.34 -14.40 24.01
CA ASN A 207 -17.69 -12.98 23.72
C ASN A 207 -16.88 -12.36 22.58
N GLY A 208 -16.58 -13.09 21.49
CA GLY A 208 -15.82 -12.62 20.36
C GLY A 208 -14.31 -12.53 20.60
N ILE A 209 -13.82 -13.19 21.67
CA ILE A 209 -12.41 -13.24 22.07
C ILE A 209 -11.92 -14.68 22.03
N PRO A 210 -10.76 -14.98 21.40
CA PRO A 210 -10.24 -16.32 21.29
C PRO A 210 -9.50 -16.75 22.55
N PHE A 211 -9.82 -17.92 23.09
CA PHE A 211 -9.15 -18.53 24.25
C PHE A 211 -8.72 -19.96 23.95
N CYS A 212 -7.69 -20.45 24.63
CA CYS A 212 -7.42 -21.87 24.71
C CYS A 212 -8.47 -22.56 25.61
N GLU A 213 -8.59 -23.86 25.54
CA GLU A 213 -9.56 -24.66 26.28
C GLU A 213 -9.57 -24.34 27.79
N GLN A 214 -8.40 -24.31 28.39
CA GLN A 214 -8.22 -24.01 29.81
C GLN A 214 -8.83 -22.64 30.19
N HIS A 215 -8.45 -21.58 29.47
CA HIS A 215 -8.89 -20.23 29.79
C HIS A 215 -10.36 -19.99 29.40
N TYR A 216 -10.84 -20.63 28.33
CA TYR A 216 -12.27 -20.62 28.02
C TYR A 216 -13.10 -21.19 29.18
N HIS A 217 -12.72 -22.36 29.70
CA HIS A 217 -13.40 -23.00 30.83
C HIS A 217 -13.22 -22.19 32.14
N HIS A 218 -12.10 -21.49 32.31
CA HIS A 218 -11.91 -20.55 33.41
C HIS A 218 -12.96 -19.42 33.35
N HIS A 219 -13.06 -18.72 32.23
CA HIS A 219 -14.05 -17.63 32.04
C HIS A 219 -15.51 -18.13 32.14
N LYS A 220 -15.76 -19.35 31.71
CA LYS A 220 -17.09 -19.97 31.81
C LYS A 220 -17.41 -20.49 33.22
N GLY A 221 -16.46 -20.48 34.14
CA GLY A 221 -16.62 -21.06 35.47
C GLY A 221 -16.89 -22.55 35.43
N SER A 222 -16.23 -23.29 34.53
CA SER A 222 -16.41 -24.73 34.31
C SER A 222 -15.09 -25.50 34.50
N LEU A 223 -14.18 -24.99 35.35
CA LEU A 223 -13.01 -25.73 35.81
C LEU A 223 -13.30 -26.51 37.08
N CYS A 224 -12.67 -27.66 37.21
CA CYS A 224 -12.69 -28.45 38.43
C CYS A 224 -11.81 -27.79 39.50
N ASN A 225 -12.36 -27.55 40.68
CA ASN A 225 -11.64 -26.89 41.78
C ASN A 225 -10.47 -27.74 42.37
N VAL A 226 -10.38 -29.04 42.03
CA VAL A 226 -9.31 -29.91 42.51
C VAL A 226 -8.15 -29.98 41.54
N CYS A 227 -8.41 -30.27 40.26
CA CYS A 227 -7.38 -30.45 39.24
C CYS A 227 -7.20 -29.26 38.31
N ASN A 228 -8.00 -28.21 38.45
CA ASN A 228 -8.04 -27.05 37.55
C ASN A 228 -8.22 -27.41 36.07
N GLY A 229 -8.64 -28.63 35.76
CA GLY A 229 -8.92 -29.10 34.41
C GLY A 229 -10.35 -28.74 33.96
N PRO A 230 -10.59 -28.65 32.64
CA PRO A 230 -11.92 -28.36 32.06
C PRO A 230 -12.90 -29.51 32.35
N ILE A 231 -14.11 -29.14 32.75
CA ILE A 231 -15.20 -30.11 32.94
C ILE A 231 -16.02 -30.17 31.66
N LEU A 232 -15.84 -31.24 30.89
CA LEU A 232 -16.48 -31.43 29.57
C LEU A 232 -17.81 -32.18 29.64
N GLY A 233 -18.23 -32.66 30.80
CA GLY A 233 -19.43 -33.48 30.95
C GLY A 233 -20.19 -33.21 32.23
N ARG A 234 -20.55 -34.29 32.94
CA ARG A 234 -21.23 -34.20 34.23
C ARG A 234 -20.33 -33.55 35.28
N CYS A 235 -20.90 -32.66 36.06
CA CYS A 235 -20.21 -32.02 37.14
C CYS A 235 -20.98 -32.11 38.45
N VAL A 236 -20.28 -32.01 39.56
CA VAL A 236 -20.86 -31.75 40.87
C VAL A 236 -20.64 -30.29 41.23
N SER A 237 -21.68 -29.57 41.54
CA SER A 237 -21.62 -28.20 42.03
C SER A 237 -21.88 -28.21 43.53
N ALA A 238 -20.90 -27.74 44.29
CA ALA A 238 -21.01 -27.63 45.74
C ALA A 238 -20.16 -26.43 46.20
N MET A 239 -20.55 -25.77 47.27
CA MET A 239 -19.84 -24.61 47.84
C MET A 239 -19.53 -23.50 46.81
N GLY A 240 -20.41 -23.28 45.84
CA GLY A 240 -20.23 -22.28 44.79
C GLY A 240 -19.20 -22.63 43.70
N VAL A 241 -18.54 -23.78 43.75
CA VAL A 241 -17.56 -24.26 42.78
C VAL A 241 -17.95 -25.59 42.15
N LYS A 242 -17.24 -25.98 41.07
CA LYS A 242 -17.53 -27.20 40.32
C LYS A 242 -16.41 -28.23 40.47
N PHE A 243 -16.79 -29.48 40.36
CA PHE A 243 -15.89 -30.63 40.48
C PHE A 243 -16.19 -31.67 39.41
N HIS A 244 -15.18 -32.35 38.92
CA HIS A 244 -15.43 -33.64 38.27
C HIS A 244 -16.07 -34.59 39.27
N PRO A 245 -16.96 -35.49 38.86
CA PRO A 245 -17.59 -36.43 39.79
C PRO A 245 -16.58 -37.26 40.59
N GLU A 246 -15.48 -37.71 39.97
CA GLU A 246 -14.39 -38.47 40.56
C GLU A 246 -13.51 -37.65 41.50
N HIS A 247 -13.48 -36.34 41.36
CA HIS A 247 -12.74 -35.43 42.24
C HIS A 247 -13.56 -34.88 43.40
N PHE A 248 -14.85 -35.22 43.44
CA PHE A 248 -15.71 -34.83 44.55
C PHE A 248 -15.63 -35.87 45.65
N CYS A 249 -14.56 -35.83 46.42
CA CYS A 249 -14.21 -36.79 47.48
C CYS A 249 -14.18 -36.10 48.84
N CYS A 250 -14.36 -36.88 49.89
CA CYS A 250 -14.17 -36.44 51.25
C CYS A 250 -12.72 -36.04 51.48
N SER A 251 -12.44 -34.87 52.05
CA SER A 251 -11.10 -34.35 52.32
C SER A 251 -10.34 -35.21 53.34
N TYR A 252 -11.03 -35.98 54.15
CA TYR A 252 -10.43 -36.79 55.21
C TYR A 252 -10.18 -38.24 54.77
N CYS A 253 -11.15 -38.92 54.20
CA CYS A 253 -11.05 -40.36 53.88
C CYS A 253 -10.97 -40.67 52.39
N ASN A 254 -10.97 -39.63 51.52
CA ASN A 254 -10.93 -39.74 50.06
C ASN A 254 -12.05 -40.57 49.40
N LYS A 255 -13.10 -40.93 50.15
CA LYS A 255 -14.26 -41.60 49.55
C LYS A 255 -15.00 -40.62 48.68
N GLN A 256 -15.42 -41.09 47.51
CA GLN A 256 -16.24 -40.29 46.59
C GLN A 256 -17.58 -39.95 47.26
N LEU A 257 -17.95 -38.68 47.19
CA LEU A 257 -19.19 -38.17 47.75
C LEU A 257 -20.27 -38.11 46.67
N SER A 258 -21.50 -38.44 47.03
CA SER A 258 -22.65 -38.32 46.19
C SER A 258 -23.57 -37.19 46.72
N LYS A 259 -24.50 -36.70 45.82
CA LYS A 259 -25.41 -35.62 46.15
C LYS A 259 -26.23 -35.98 47.41
N GLY A 260 -26.21 -35.10 48.40
CA GLY A 260 -26.92 -35.27 49.67
C GLY A 260 -26.18 -36.01 50.78
N THR A 261 -24.91 -36.44 50.56
CA THR A 261 -24.13 -37.22 51.52
C THR A 261 -22.91 -36.46 52.09
N PHE A 262 -22.90 -35.15 51.98
CA PHE A 262 -21.77 -34.33 52.51
C PHE A 262 -22.30 -33.18 53.36
N LYS A 263 -21.52 -32.78 54.34
CA LYS A 263 -21.69 -31.54 55.10
C LYS A 263 -20.59 -30.55 54.74
N GLU A 264 -20.90 -29.28 54.63
CA GLU A 264 -19.96 -28.19 54.49
C GLU A 264 -19.47 -27.88 55.92
N ALA A 265 -18.15 -27.88 56.13
CA ALA A 265 -17.57 -27.41 57.39
C ALA A 265 -17.30 -25.93 57.28
N ASP A 266 -17.68 -25.17 58.29
CA ASP A 266 -17.45 -23.74 58.37
C ASP A 266 -15.93 -23.45 58.38
N GLU A 267 -15.52 -22.41 57.58
CA GLU A 267 -14.24 -21.71 57.51
C GLU A 267 -13.11 -22.28 56.66
N HIS A 268 -13.06 -23.57 56.32
CA HIS A 268 -12.12 -24.11 55.31
C HIS A 268 -12.90 -25.01 54.37
N PHE A 269 -12.74 -24.87 53.07
CA PHE A 269 -13.43 -25.64 51.99
C PHE A 269 -13.28 -27.16 52.10
N GLU A 270 -13.61 -27.74 53.23
CA GLU A 270 -13.50 -29.15 53.51
C GLU A 270 -14.82 -29.90 53.27
N LYS A 271 -14.78 -30.87 52.39
CA LYS A 271 -15.88 -31.77 52.08
C LYS A 271 -15.76 -32.98 53.00
N MET A 272 -16.66 -33.10 53.99
CA MET A 272 -16.66 -34.22 54.91
C MET A 272 -17.76 -35.22 54.60
N CYS A 273 -17.44 -36.51 54.63
CA CYS A 273 -18.42 -37.54 54.59
C CYS A 273 -18.98 -37.81 56.02
N PRO A 274 -20.20 -38.41 56.12
CA PRO A 274 -20.78 -38.72 57.42
C PRO A 274 -19.96 -39.71 58.27
N CYS A 275 -18.98 -40.39 57.65
CA CYS A 275 -18.11 -41.36 58.37
C CYS A 275 -17.10 -40.68 59.30
N ASN A 276 -16.96 -39.36 59.22
CA ASN A 276 -16.05 -38.64 60.11
C ASN A 276 -16.75 -37.77 61.15
N VAL A 277 -18.07 -37.97 61.34
CA VAL A 277 -18.79 -37.50 62.51
C VAL A 277 -18.47 -38.50 63.60
N THR A 278 -17.25 -38.44 64.17
CA THR A 278 -17.03 -39.00 65.48
C THR A 278 -17.93 -38.21 66.39
N TYR A 279 -18.79 -38.96 67.09
CA TYR A 279 -19.58 -38.45 68.20
C TYR A 279 -18.55 -37.91 69.20
N PHE A 280 -18.38 -36.62 69.31
CA PHE A 280 -17.95 -36.05 70.57
C PHE A 280 -19.16 -36.21 71.46
N ASP A 281 -19.09 -37.19 72.31
CA ASP A 281 -20.01 -37.41 73.38
C ASP A 281 -19.84 -36.23 74.34
N GLU A 282 -20.79 -35.36 74.37
CA GLU A 282 -20.85 -34.27 75.34
C GLU A 282 -21.33 -34.79 76.65
N ASN A 283 -20.66 -35.77 77.20
CA ASN A 283 -20.89 -36.20 78.58
C ASN A 283 -19.61 -36.86 79.17
N GLU A 284 -18.67 -36.01 79.51
CA GLU A 284 -17.74 -36.32 80.64
C GLU A 284 -17.62 -35.03 81.45
N GLU A 285 -18.64 -34.84 82.32
CA GLU A 285 -18.45 -34.17 83.59
C GLU A 285 -17.62 -35.07 84.45
N TYR A 286 -16.42 -34.65 84.78
CA TYR A 286 -15.63 -35.24 85.86
C TYR A 286 -15.50 -34.25 87.02
N MET A 287 -15.94 -34.82 88.17
CA MET A 287 -15.76 -34.36 89.51
C MET A 287 -14.38 -33.79 89.80
#